data_27409ce6f46cc76027279407a7879a3a
#
_entry.id   27409ce6f46cc76027279407a7879a3a
#
_cell.length_a   1.000
_cell.length_b   1.000
_cell.length_c   1.000
_cell.angle_alpha   90.00
_cell.angle_beta   90.00
_cell.angle_gamma   90.00
#
_symmetry.space_group_name_H-M   'P 1'
#
loop_
_entity.id
_entity.type
_entity.pdbx_description
1 polymer ?
#
loop_
_entity_poly.entity_id
_entity_poly.type
_entity_poly.pdbx_seq_one_letter_code
_entity_poly.pdbx_strand_id
1 'polypeptide(L)'
;MDARSHGAHRSLGTGGSVILVRMRFGLFVPPFHHLADPGRIASLATAAEAAGWDGFFLWDHMLAGPGTPLLDPWVTMAAMACSTESLRLGAMVTPLSRRRPWVMARQATALDLLSKGRLTLGVGLGDDGWMEFSSFGEVTDPRERGLRLDESLEILRLLLGGDAVSYRGDFHAVTTDRFLPRPWQTPLPIWAAGRWPRRRPLERATRVQGFFPIFRQEDPRLAPAQADLLAIQRELKSRGVGPEYDLVVTRQADLAPAARPRDADLGRLAEAGVTWLLDGIPPEPVEPGDVDRVVRLGPPRR
;
A
#
# COMPACT_ATOMS: atom_id res chain seq x y z
N MET A 1 72.17 -0.08 -11.31
CA MET A 1 71.57 -1.28 -11.87
C MET A 1 70.07 -1.17 -11.58
N ASP A 2 69.49 -0.69 -12.40
CA ASP A 2 68.44 -0.71 -13.42
C ASP A 2 67.33 -1.71 -13.13
N ALA A 3 66.15 -1.23 -12.89
CA ALA A 3 64.91 -1.92 -13.20
C ALA A 3 63.74 -0.92 -13.39
N ARG A 4 63.38 -0.79 -14.63
CA ARG A 4 62.31 0.08 -15.13
C ARG A 4 60.96 -0.51 -14.76
N SER A 5 60.07 0.30 -14.16
CA SER A 5 58.67 -0.02 -13.98
C SER A 5 57.84 0.61 -15.08
N HIS A 6 57.12 -0.22 -15.82
CA HIS A 6 56.10 0.21 -16.78
C HIS A 6 54.81 0.53 -16.05
N GLY A 7 54.36 1.76 -16.15
CA GLY A 7 53.07 2.20 -15.68
C GLY A 7 51.92 1.64 -16.56
N ALA A 8 51.02 0.94 -15.95
CA ALA A 8 49.73 0.60 -16.54
C ALA A 8 48.67 1.56 -15.98
N HIS A 9 48.23 2.49 -16.84
CA HIS A 9 47.00 3.27 -16.60
C HIS A 9 45.80 2.35 -16.57
N ARG A 10 45.24 2.07 -15.39
CA ARG A 10 43.89 1.54 -15.23
C ARG A 10 42.91 2.70 -15.24
N SER A 11 42.13 2.80 -16.27
CA SER A 11 40.93 3.62 -16.33
C SER A 11 39.94 3.17 -15.23
N LEU A 12 39.65 4.06 -14.30
CA LEU A 12 38.54 3.88 -13.34
C LEU A 12 37.25 4.01 -14.12
N GLY A 13 36.64 2.87 -14.44
CA GLY A 13 35.26 2.79 -14.87
C GLY A 13 34.36 3.26 -13.73
N THR A 14 33.55 4.27 -13.99
CA THR A 14 32.46 4.72 -13.12
C THR A 14 31.38 3.67 -13.07
N GLY A 15 31.59 2.63 -12.28
CA GLY A 15 30.57 1.63 -11.95
C GLY A 15 29.62 2.23 -10.91
N GLY A 16 28.53 2.87 -11.35
CA GLY A 16 27.41 3.17 -10.47
C GLY A 16 26.88 1.85 -9.91
N SER A 17 27.01 1.64 -8.60
CA SER A 17 26.37 0.52 -7.90
C SER A 17 24.86 0.64 -8.12
N VAL A 18 24.30 -0.19 -8.97
CA VAL A 18 22.84 -0.38 -9.03
C VAL A 18 22.45 -1.04 -7.71
N ILE A 19 21.93 -0.26 -6.77
CA ILE A 19 21.29 -0.81 -5.58
C ILE A 19 20.05 -1.55 -6.10
N LEU A 20 20.16 -2.86 -6.22
CA LEU A 20 19.03 -3.72 -6.48
C LEU A 20 18.09 -3.62 -5.28
N VAL A 21 17.09 -2.76 -5.37
CA VAL A 21 16.04 -2.68 -4.36
C VAL A 21 15.33 -4.05 -4.35
N ARG A 22 15.46 -4.75 -3.22
CA ARG A 22 14.82 -6.05 -3.04
C ARG A 22 13.31 -5.87 -3.05
N MET A 23 12.62 -6.40 -4.07
CA MET A 23 11.16 -6.39 -4.13
C MET A 23 10.58 -7.19 -2.97
N ARG A 24 9.56 -6.63 -2.32
CA ARG A 24 8.79 -7.20 -1.22
C ARG A 24 7.48 -7.75 -1.73
N PHE A 25 6.96 -8.76 -1.06
CA PHE A 25 5.74 -9.45 -1.43
C PHE A 25 4.71 -9.37 -0.33
N GLY A 26 3.49 -9.00 -0.69
CA GLY A 26 2.39 -8.92 0.26
C GLY A 26 1.14 -9.64 -0.24
N LEU A 27 0.28 -9.98 0.70
CA LEU A 27 -1.09 -10.40 0.42
C LEU A 27 -2.01 -9.19 0.46
N PHE A 28 -3.02 -9.17 -0.42
CA PHE A 28 -4.03 -8.12 -0.48
C PHE A 28 -5.42 -8.76 -0.43
N VAL A 29 -6.06 -8.67 0.74
CA VAL A 29 -7.18 -9.53 1.12
C VAL A 29 -8.43 -8.71 1.41
N PRO A 30 -9.55 -8.97 0.73
CA PRO A 30 -10.84 -8.42 1.11
C PRO A 30 -11.37 -9.15 2.36
N PRO A 31 -11.67 -8.45 3.48
CA PRO A 31 -12.21 -9.07 4.67
C PRO A 31 -13.73 -9.31 4.52
N PHE A 32 -14.12 -10.09 3.49
CA PHE A 32 -15.48 -10.32 3.05
C PHE A 32 -15.87 -11.80 3.16
N HIS A 33 -17.16 -12.08 3.12
CA HIS A 33 -17.71 -13.44 3.10
C HIS A 33 -17.18 -14.28 4.28
N HIS A 34 -16.61 -15.45 4.02
CA HIS A 34 -16.00 -16.31 5.05
C HIS A 34 -14.74 -15.73 5.70
N LEU A 35 -14.18 -14.65 5.13
CA LEU A 35 -13.09 -13.88 5.72
C LEU A 35 -13.60 -12.73 6.61
N ALA A 36 -14.92 -12.58 6.77
CA ALA A 36 -15.50 -11.60 7.68
C ALA A 36 -15.48 -12.10 9.14
N ASP A 37 -14.30 -12.50 9.61
CA ASP A 37 -14.00 -12.94 10.98
C ASP A 37 -12.60 -12.41 11.36
N PRO A 38 -12.47 -11.53 12.37
CA PRO A 38 -11.18 -10.96 12.76
C PRO A 38 -10.18 -12.01 13.25
N GLY A 39 -10.66 -13.06 13.93
CA GLY A 39 -9.81 -14.17 14.40
C GLY A 39 -9.26 -14.99 13.23
N ARG A 40 -10.10 -15.19 12.21
CA ARG A 40 -9.68 -15.84 10.96
C ARG A 40 -8.60 -15.06 10.23
N ILE A 41 -8.80 -13.74 10.05
CA ILE A 41 -7.79 -12.87 9.42
C ILE A 41 -6.49 -12.83 10.23
N ALA A 42 -6.58 -12.74 11.57
CA ALA A 42 -5.40 -12.77 12.43
C ALA A 42 -4.62 -14.10 12.27
N SER A 43 -5.32 -15.23 12.19
CA SER A 43 -4.71 -16.56 11.97
C SER A 43 -4.05 -16.64 10.58
N LEU A 44 -4.67 -16.08 9.54
CA LEU A 44 -4.08 -16.00 8.19
C LEU A 44 -2.83 -15.10 8.18
N ALA A 45 -2.84 -13.98 8.91
CA ALA A 45 -1.68 -13.10 9.03
C ALA A 45 -0.50 -13.81 9.71
N THR A 46 -0.75 -14.57 10.78
CA THR A 46 0.27 -15.40 11.44
C THR A 46 0.84 -16.46 10.48
N ALA A 47 -0.03 -17.13 9.72
CA ALA A 47 0.40 -18.10 8.72
C ALA A 47 1.20 -17.46 7.57
N ALA A 48 0.82 -16.26 7.14
CA ALA A 48 1.53 -15.50 6.13
C ALA A 48 2.95 -15.11 6.60
N GLU A 49 3.07 -14.61 7.82
CA GLU A 49 4.37 -14.32 8.43
C GLU A 49 5.26 -15.55 8.48
N ALA A 50 4.73 -16.68 8.96
CA ALA A 50 5.46 -17.96 9.02
C ALA A 50 5.86 -18.47 7.62
N ALA A 51 5.07 -18.18 6.58
CA ALA A 51 5.36 -18.53 5.19
C ALA A 51 6.34 -17.55 4.51
N GLY A 52 6.74 -16.47 5.17
CA GLY A 52 7.74 -15.51 4.70
C GLY A 52 7.20 -14.37 3.82
N TRP A 53 5.92 -14.08 3.89
CA TRP A 53 5.36 -12.85 3.30
C TRP A 53 5.90 -11.62 4.03
N ASP A 54 6.17 -10.54 3.27
CA ASP A 54 6.66 -9.28 3.84
C ASP A 54 5.51 -8.39 4.36
N GLY A 55 4.28 -8.61 3.90
CA GLY A 55 3.13 -7.82 4.33
C GLY A 55 1.77 -8.46 4.08
N PHE A 56 0.76 -7.97 4.79
CA PHE A 56 -0.65 -8.38 4.66
C PHE A 56 -1.54 -7.13 4.71
N PHE A 57 -2.23 -6.86 3.63
CA PHE A 57 -3.01 -5.64 3.44
C PHE A 57 -4.49 -5.96 3.27
N LEU A 58 -5.36 -5.17 3.89
CA LEU A 58 -6.80 -5.36 3.83
C LEU A 58 -7.46 -4.32 2.92
N TRP A 59 -8.59 -4.69 2.32
CA TRP A 59 -9.48 -3.73 1.68
C TRP A 59 -10.22 -2.92 2.74
N ASP A 60 -10.52 -1.64 2.45
CA ASP A 60 -11.31 -0.76 3.34
C ASP A 60 -12.58 -0.32 2.61
N HIS A 61 -13.65 -1.08 2.84
CA HIS A 61 -14.97 -0.83 2.28
C HIS A 61 -16.02 -0.72 3.39
N MET A 62 -17.12 -0.04 3.11
CA MET A 62 -18.31 0.05 3.96
C MET A 62 -19.39 -0.92 3.50
N LEU A 63 -19.44 -1.22 2.20
CA LEU A 63 -20.33 -2.17 1.56
C LEU A 63 -19.52 -2.94 0.50
N ALA A 64 -19.92 -4.19 0.25
CA ALA A 64 -19.32 -5.04 -0.79
C ALA A 64 -20.41 -5.79 -1.61
N GLY A 65 -21.49 -5.09 -1.91
CA GLY A 65 -22.68 -5.63 -2.55
C GLY A 65 -23.74 -6.12 -1.57
N PRO A 66 -24.96 -6.43 -2.07
CA PRO A 66 -26.10 -6.81 -1.24
C PRO A 66 -25.81 -8.04 -0.37
N GLY A 67 -26.04 -7.92 0.94
CA GLY A 67 -25.92 -9.04 1.89
C GLY A 67 -24.51 -9.58 2.10
N THR A 68 -23.48 -8.96 1.57
CA THR A 68 -22.09 -9.39 1.78
C THR A 68 -21.61 -9.00 3.17
N PRO A 69 -21.28 -9.97 4.04
CA PRO A 69 -20.65 -9.66 5.32
C PRO A 69 -19.25 -9.16 5.10
N LEU A 70 -18.87 -8.10 5.81
CA LEU A 70 -17.53 -7.52 5.78
C LEU A 70 -17.14 -6.96 7.15
N LEU A 71 -15.82 -6.76 7.34
CA LEU A 71 -15.28 -6.23 8.59
C LEU A 71 -14.75 -4.81 8.42
N ASP A 72 -14.72 -4.07 9.54
CA ASP A 72 -13.86 -2.89 9.66
C ASP A 72 -12.39 -3.32 9.62
N PRO A 73 -11.59 -2.80 8.65
CA PRO A 73 -10.21 -3.23 8.50
C PRO A 73 -9.30 -2.70 9.62
N TRP A 74 -9.63 -1.57 10.25
CA TRP A 74 -8.81 -0.94 11.28
C TRP A 74 -8.83 -1.75 12.58
N VAL A 75 -10.01 -2.24 12.98
CA VAL A 75 -10.14 -3.16 14.13
C VAL A 75 -9.48 -4.51 13.80
N THR A 76 -9.68 -5.00 12.57
CA THR A 76 -9.09 -6.27 12.12
C THR A 76 -7.55 -6.19 12.08
N MET A 77 -6.98 -5.08 11.62
CA MET A 77 -5.53 -4.86 11.64
C MET A 77 -4.95 -4.80 13.06
N ALA A 78 -5.71 -4.35 14.05
CA ALA A 78 -5.27 -4.41 15.45
C ALA A 78 -5.11 -5.87 15.93
N ALA A 79 -6.05 -6.76 15.56
CA ALA A 79 -5.92 -8.19 15.83
C ALA A 79 -4.70 -8.81 15.13
N MET A 80 -4.47 -8.45 13.84
CA MET A 80 -3.28 -8.87 13.11
C MET A 80 -1.98 -8.38 13.77
N ALA A 81 -1.95 -7.12 14.20
CA ALA A 81 -0.78 -6.53 14.85
C ALA A 81 -0.39 -7.26 16.15
N CYS A 82 -1.39 -7.75 16.91
CA CYS A 82 -1.18 -8.53 18.13
C CYS A 82 -0.75 -9.97 17.88
N SER A 83 -1.03 -10.53 16.70
CA SER A 83 -0.75 -11.94 16.36
C SER A 83 0.49 -12.14 15.49
N THR A 84 1.18 -11.06 15.11
CA THR A 84 2.37 -11.06 14.25
C THR A 84 3.48 -10.18 14.84
N GLU A 85 4.73 -10.40 14.43
CA GLU A 85 5.89 -9.66 14.96
C GLU A 85 6.62 -8.80 13.92
N SER A 86 6.68 -9.26 12.68
CA SER A 86 7.47 -8.64 11.60
C SER A 86 6.66 -8.25 10.38
N LEU A 87 5.49 -8.85 10.20
CA LEU A 87 4.62 -8.67 9.03
C LEU A 87 4.13 -7.22 8.95
N ARG A 88 4.41 -6.54 7.83
CA ARG A 88 3.87 -5.21 7.55
C ARG A 88 2.37 -5.30 7.28
N LEU A 89 1.62 -4.34 7.78
CA LEU A 89 0.16 -4.33 7.66
C LEU A 89 -0.36 -2.96 7.23
N GLY A 90 -1.53 -2.93 6.61
CA GLY A 90 -2.15 -1.69 6.16
C GLY A 90 -3.50 -1.92 5.50
N ALA A 91 -4.27 -0.85 5.36
CA ALA A 91 -5.46 -0.84 4.52
C ALA A 91 -5.11 -0.27 3.14
N MET A 92 -5.52 -0.96 2.09
CA MET A 92 -5.29 -0.56 0.70
C MET A 92 -6.64 -0.49 -0.04
N VAL A 93 -7.30 0.65 -0.06
CA VAL A 93 -6.87 1.90 0.54
C VAL A 93 -7.98 2.48 1.42
N THR A 94 -7.60 3.22 2.44
CA THR A 94 -8.55 3.99 3.25
C THR A 94 -9.03 5.23 2.48
N PRO A 95 -10.33 5.38 2.18
CA PRO A 95 -10.88 6.56 1.55
C PRO A 95 -10.96 7.73 2.56
N LEU A 96 -10.00 8.66 2.51
CA LEU A 96 -9.96 9.79 3.45
C LEU A 96 -11.13 10.77 3.27
N SER A 97 -11.76 10.81 2.11
CA SER A 97 -12.88 11.71 1.83
C SER A 97 -14.13 11.46 2.71
N ARG A 98 -14.28 10.25 3.27
CA ARG A 98 -15.37 9.88 4.20
C ARG A 98 -14.91 9.74 5.65
N ARG A 99 -13.65 10.09 5.98
CA ARG A 99 -13.10 9.97 7.32
C ARG A 99 -12.64 11.32 7.84
N ARG A 100 -12.83 11.56 9.14
CA ARG A 100 -12.28 12.75 9.80
C ARG A 100 -10.76 12.60 9.94
N PRO A 101 -9.93 13.50 9.41
CA PRO A 101 -8.48 13.32 9.37
C PRO A 101 -7.84 13.19 10.76
N TRP A 102 -8.36 13.86 11.80
CA TRP A 102 -7.86 13.73 13.18
C TRP A 102 -8.23 12.39 13.83
N VAL A 103 -9.39 11.80 13.49
CA VAL A 103 -9.75 10.44 13.93
C VAL A 103 -8.81 9.44 13.28
N MET A 104 -8.58 9.61 11.98
CA MET A 104 -7.65 8.79 11.21
C MET A 104 -6.23 8.87 11.76
N ALA A 105 -5.75 10.08 12.11
CA ALA A 105 -4.43 10.27 12.72
C ALA A 105 -4.31 9.52 14.06
N ARG A 106 -5.36 9.51 14.88
CA ARG A 106 -5.38 8.74 16.15
C ARG A 106 -5.33 7.25 15.92
N GLN A 107 -6.16 6.74 15.02
CA GLN A 107 -6.19 5.31 14.66
C GLN A 107 -4.84 4.86 14.10
N ALA A 108 -4.28 5.62 13.15
CA ALA A 108 -2.99 5.32 12.55
C ALA A 108 -1.85 5.34 13.58
N THR A 109 -1.80 6.35 14.45
CA THR A 109 -0.80 6.42 15.51
C THR A 109 -0.92 5.24 16.50
N ALA A 110 -2.15 4.93 16.95
CA ALA A 110 -2.36 3.84 17.89
C ALA A 110 -1.96 2.48 17.29
N LEU A 111 -2.33 2.23 16.04
CA LEU A 111 -1.99 0.99 15.33
C LEU A 111 -0.49 0.90 15.02
N ASP A 112 0.15 2.01 14.68
CA ASP A 112 1.60 2.03 14.44
C ASP A 112 2.41 1.75 15.71
N LEU A 113 1.99 2.31 16.84
CA LEU A 113 2.57 1.99 18.14
C LEU A 113 2.32 0.54 18.55
N LEU A 114 1.09 0.03 18.39
CA LEU A 114 0.72 -1.35 18.69
C LEU A 114 1.54 -2.34 17.86
N SER A 115 1.71 -2.04 16.59
CA SER A 115 2.48 -2.88 15.65
C SER A 115 3.99 -2.63 15.73
N LYS A 116 4.48 -1.72 16.57
CA LYS A 116 5.91 -1.36 16.69
C LYS A 116 6.52 -0.95 15.34
N GLY A 117 5.81 -0.07 14.61
CA GLY A 117 6.31 0.51 13.36
C GLY A 117 6.09 -0.34 12.11
N ARG A 118 5.08 -1.22 12.10
CA ARG A 118 4.76 -2.06 10.93
C ARG A 118 3.59 -1.56 10.09
N LEU A 119 2.93 -0.47 10.50
CA LEU A 119 1.84 0.11 9.72
C LEU A 119 2.36 0.78 8.45
N THR A 120 1.65 0.58 7.35
CA THR A 120 1.68 1.41 6.16
C THR A 120 0.28 1.89 5.86
N LEU A 121 0.09 3.20 5.76
CA LEU A 121 -1.22 3.80 5.54
C LEU A 121 -1.48 3.96 4.04
N GLY A 122 -2.29 3.09 3.46
CA GLY A 122 -2.80 3.30 2.11
C GLY A 122 -3.95 4.31 2.10
N VAL A 123 -3.88 5.31 1.24
CA VAL A 123 -4.92 6.34 1.10
C VAL A 123 -5.40 6.45 -0.33
N GLY A 124 -6.69 6.70 -0.51
CA GLY A 124 -7.29 6.80 -1.84
C GLY A 124 -8.60 7.55 -1.86
N LEU A 125 -9.15 7.64 -3.07
CA LEU A 125 -10.41 8.33 -3.34
C LEU A 125 -11.63 7.52 -2.87
N GLY A 126 -11.51 6.20 -2.80
CA GLY A 126 -12.65 5.30 -2.74
C GLY A 126 -13.40 5.20 -4.06
N ASP A 127 -14.34 4.29 -4.12
CA ASP A 127 -15.25 4.09 -5.25
C ASP A 127 -16.67 3.95 -4.73
N ASP A 128 -17.67 4.33 -5.51
CA ASP A 128 -19.10 4.20 -5.14
C ASP A 128 -19.80 3.08 -5.92
N GLY A 129 -19.04 2.17 -6.50
CA GLY A 129 -19.58 1.04 -7.27
C GLY A 129 -20.48 0.11 -6.45
N TRP A 130 -20.22 0.01 -5.15
CA TRP A 130 -21.08 -0.70 -4.18
C TRP A 130 -21.94 0.24 -3.33
N MET A 131 -22.16 1.48 -3.78
CA MET A 131 -23.00 2.48 -3.11
C MET A 131 -22.52 2.83 -1.69
N GLU A 132 -21.22 2.71 -1.43
CA GLU A 132 -20.63 2.91 -0.10
C GLU A 132 -20.44 4.39 0.29
N PHE A 133 -20.72 5.31 -0.61
CA PHE A 133 -20.84 6.75 -0.35
C PHE A 133 -22.30 7.19 -0.43
N SER A 134 -22.97 6.88 -1.52
CA SER A 134 -24.36 7.29 -1.78
C SER A 134 -25.35 6.76 -0.73
N SER A 135 -25.19 5.50 -0.26
CA SER A 135 -26.06 4.93 0.78
C SER A 135 -25.96 5.62 2.14
N PHE A 136 -24.86 6.32 2.40
CA PHE A 136 -24.61 6.99 3.70
C PHE A 136 -24.69 8.52 3.60
N GLY A 137 -25.19 9.06 2.48
CA GLY A 137 -25.26 10.52 2.27
C GLY A 137 -23.90 11.20 2.15
N GLU A 138 -22.85 10.43 1.85
CA GLU A 138 -21.51 10.94 1.62
C GLU A 138 -21.37 11.51 0.21
N VAL A 139 -20.35 12.32 -0.01
CA VAL A 139 -20.08 12.97 -1.31
C VAL A 139 -19.75 11.93 -2.38
N THR A 140 -20.56 11.88 -3.42
CA THR A 140 -20.40 10.95 -4.55
C THR A 140 -19.58 11.53 -5.70
N ASP A 141 -19.52 12.88 -5.85
CA ASP A 141 -18.73 13.51 -6.91
C ASP A 141 -17.22 13.21 -6.76
N PRO A 142 -16.58 12.55 -7.74
CA PRO A 142 -15.17 12.19 -7.65
C PRO A 142 -14.22 13.39 -7.57
N ARG A 143 -14.62 14.56 -8.08
CA ARG A 143 -13.79 15.77 -8.03
C ARG A 143 -13.77 16.32 -6.62
N GLU A 144 -14.94 16.43 -5.99
CA GLU A 144 -15.05 16.87 -4.60
C GLU A 144 -14.38 15.89 -3.64
N ARG A 145 -14.59 14.57 -3.82
CA ARG A 145 -13.85 13.56 -3.05
C ARG A 145 -12.34 13.72 -3.20
N GLY A 146 -11.86 14.08 -4.40
CA GLY A 146 -10.44 14.35 -4.64
C GLY A 146 -9.91 15.56 -3.88
N LEU A 147 -10.68 16.64 -3.77
CA LEU A 147 -10.32 17.84 -2.98
C LEU A 147 -10.32 17.53 -1.48
N ARG A 148 -11.34 16.83 -0.99
CA ARG A 148 -11.42 16.36 0.42
C ARG A 148 -10.26 15.44 0.78
N LEU A 149 -9.87 14.54 -0.13
CA LEU A 149 -8.71 13.65 0.05
C LEU A 149 -7.41 14.46 0.15
N ASP A 150 -7.21 15.45 -0.72
CA ASP A 150 -6.01 16.28 -0.70
C ASP A 150 -5.88 17.07 0.60
N GLU A 151 -6.97 17.70 1.06
CA GLU A 151 -7.02 18.45 2.31
C GLU A 151 -6.85 17.54 3.54
N SER A 152 -7.56 16.41 3.56
CA SER A 152 -7.45 15.43 4.65
C SER A 152 -6.05 14.83 4.75
N LEU A 153 -5.38 14.59 3.64
CA LEU A 153 -4.01 14.08 3.61
C LEU A 153 -3.02 15.11 4.18
N GLU A 154 -3.19 16.37 3.89
CA GLU A 154 -2.36 17.44 4.44
C GLU A 154 -2.52 17.55 5.95
N ILE A 155 -3.77 17.63 6.44
CA ILE A 155 -4.07 17.66 7.88
C ILE A 155 -3.51 16.43 8.58
N LEU A 156 -3.70 15.25 8.00
CA LEU A 156 -3.21 13.98 8.55
C LEU A 156 -1.68 14.03 8.74
N ARG A 157 -0.94 14.48 7.73
CA ARG A 157 0.53 14.59 7.80
C ARG A 157 0.98 15.58 8.90
N LEU A 158 0.30 16.71 9.02
CA LEU A 158 0.58 17.69 10.07
C LEU A 158 0.34 17.09 11.46
N LEU A 159 -0.79 16.42 11.67
CA LEU A 159 -1.14 15.81 12.97
C LEU A 159 -0.18 14.68 13.34
N LEU A 160 0.22 13.82 12.38
CA LEU A 160 1.18 12.73 12.61
C LEU A 160 2.57 13.26 12.99
N GLY A 161 2.91 14.50 12.62
CA GLY A 161 4.11 15.20 13.05
C GLY A 161 4.14 15.48 14.57
N GLY A 162 2.98 15.57 15.21
CA GLY A 162 2.83 15.74 16.67
C GLY A 162 3.04 17.16 17.19
N ASP A 163 3.33 18.11 16.33
CA ASP A 163 3.52 19.53 16.69
C ASP A 163 2.18 20.29 16.70
N ALA A 164 2.24 21.59 17.02
CA ALA A 164 1.10 22.47 16.93
C ALA A 164 0.61 22.56 15.47
N VAL A 165 -0.71 22.48 15.29
CA VAL A 165 -1.34 22.57 13.96
C VAL A 165 -2.36 23.70 13.97
N SER A 166 -2.23 24.61 13.01
CA SER A 166 -3.25 25.60 12.67
C SER A 166 -3.51 25.49 11.18
N TYR A 167 -4.64 24.93 10.81
CA TYR A 167 -5.03 24.66 9.43
C TYR A 167 -6.45 25.18 9.18
N ARG A 168 -6.67 25.82 8.05
CA ARG A 168 -7.99 26.23 7.59
C ARG A 168 -8.05 25.99 6.09
N GLY A 169 -8.90 25.04 5.69
CA GLY A 169 -9.19 24.70 4.31
C GLY A 169 -10.66 24.92 3.95
N ASP A 170 -11.06 24.35 2.83
CA ASP A 170 -12.44 24.43 2.32
C ASP A 170 -13.39 23.49 3.08
N PHE A 171 -12.88 22.37 3.58
CA PHE A 171 -13.70 21.30 4.21
C PHE A 171 -13.43 21.16 5.70
N HIS A 172 -12.26 21.55 6.17
CA HIS A 172 -11.86 21.37 7.55
C HIS A 172 -11.14 22.60 8.14
N ALA A 173 -11.31 22.79 9.43
CA ALA A 173 -10.48 23.69 10.22
C ALA A 173 -9.98 22.93 11.45
N VAL A 174 -8.67 23.02 11.71
CA VAL A 174 -8.02 22.33 12.83
C VAL A 174 -7.10 23.30 13.54
N THR A 175 -7.27 23.41 14.87
CA THR A 175 -6.34 24.14 15.73
C THR A 175 -6.05 23.26 16.93
N THR A 176 -4.78 22.92 17.14
CA THR A 176 -4.32 22.15 18.29
C THR A 176 -2.90 22.56 18.66
N ASP A 177 -2.63 22.59 19.97
CA ASP A 177 -1.30 22.90 20.50
C ASP A 177 -0.31 21.76 20.21
N ARG A 178 -0.68 20.53 20.53
CA ARG A 178 0.10 19.33 20.23
C ARG A 178 -0.82 18.15 19.94
N PHE A 179 -0.36 17.24 19.09
CA PHE A 179 -1.09 16.02 18.75
C PHE A 179 -0.27 14.78 19.12
N LEU A 180 -0.29 14.44 20.42
CA LEU A 180 0.49 13.34 20.97
C LEU A 180 -0.38 12.13 21.36
N PRO A 181 0.21 10.90 21.42
CA PRO A 181 1.60 10.57 21.06
C PRO A 181 1.85 10.67 19.55
N ARG A 182 3.12 10.73 19.15
CA ARG A 182 3.54 10.54 17.77
C ARG A 182 3.49 9.05 17.41
N PRO A 183 3.36 8.67 16.12
CA PRO A 183 3.54 7.30 15.68
C PRO A 183 4.96 6.79 15.98
N TRP A 184 5.14 5.49 15.93
CA TRP A 184 6.45 4.84 16.07
C TRP A 184 7.39 5.23 14.93
N GLN A 185 6.85 5.23 13.69
CA GLN A 185 7.57 5.63 12.49
C GLN A 185 7.48 7.14 12.27
N THR A 186 8.60 7.78 11.93
CA THR A 186 8.64 9.22 11.64
C THR A 186 9.48 9.45 10.38
N PRO A 187 8.84 9.75 9.23
CA PRO A 187 7.41 9.80 9.00
C PRO A 187 6.75 8.42 8.97
N LEU A 188 5.45 8.35 9.32
CA LEU A 188 4.63 7.17 9.07
C LEU A 188 4.53 6.95 7.54
N PRO A 189 4.84 5.77 6.99
CA PRO A 189 4.74 5.53 5.56
C PRO A 189 3.29 5.63 5.06
N ILE A 190 3.08 6.46 4.06
CA ILE A 190 1.79 6.64 3.38
C ILE A 190 1.96 6.27 1.91
N TRP A 191 1.08 5.42 1.39
CA TRP A 191 0.98 5.10 -0.03
C TRP A 191 -0.29 5.70 -0.60
N ALA A 192 -0.17 6.56 -1.59
CA ALA A 192 -1.33 7.14 -2.26
C ALA A 192 -1.75 6.29 -3.46
N ALA A 193 -3.01 5.89 -3.49
CA ALA A 193 -3.56 5.20 -4.65
C ALA A 193 -4.16 6.16 -5.67
N GLY A 194 -4.11 5.75 -6.93
CA GLY A 194 -4.78 6.50 -7.98
C GLY A 194 -4.71 5.88 -9.36
N ARG A 195 -5.73 6.17 -10.17
CA ARG A 195 -5.83 5.64 -11.53
C ARG A 195 -4.73 6.22 -12.42
N TRP A 196 -3.94 5.35 -13.02
CA TRP A 196 -2.97 5.70 -14.07
C TRP A 196 -3.69 5.77 -15.43
N PRO A 197 -3.34 6.73 -16.35
CA PRO A 197 -2.29 7.76 -16.25
C PRO A 197 -2.80 9.16 -15.78
N ARG A 198 -3.68 9.24 -14.80
CA ARG A 198 -4.23 10.53 -14.34
C ARG A 198 -3.19 11.36 -13.57
N ARG A 199 -3.10 12.66 -13.92
CA ARG A 199 -2.11 13.60 -13.36
C ARG A 199 -2.28 13.85 -11.85
N ARG A 200 -3.50 14.17 -11.38
CA ARG A 200 -3.75 14.52 -9.97
C ARG A 200 -3.37 13.41 -8.98
N PRO A 201 -3.73 12.12 -9.21
CA PRO A 201 -3.26 11.03 -8.36
C PRO A 201 -1.73 10.93 -8.29
N LEU A 202 -1.05 11.12 -9.40
CA LEU A 202 0.41 11.08 -9.44
C LEU A 202 1.02 12.27 -8.67
N GLU A 203 0.47 13.48 -8.81
CA GLU A 203 0.90 14.67 -8.03
C GLU A 203 0.69 14.46 -6.52
N ARG A 204 -0.40 13.81 -6.11
CA ARG A 204 -0.63 13.45 -4.70
C ARG A 204 0.43 12.46 -4.22
N ALA A 205 0.71 11.45 -5.03
CA ALA A 205 1.68 10.42 -4.70
C ALA A 205 3.08 10.97 -4.43
N THR A 206 3.50 12.03 -5.13
CA THR A 206 4.83 12.65 -4.89
C THR A 206 4.96 13.37 -3.54
N ARG A 207 3.88 13.52 -2.78
CA ARG A 207 3.87 14.15 -1.44
C ARG A 207 3.97 13.16 -0.29
N VAL A 208 4.04 11.86 -0.60
CA VAL A 208 4.04 10.74 0.36
C VAL A 208 5.12 9.73 0.01
N GLN A 209 5.20 8.60 0.72
CA GLN A 209 6.30 7.66 0.63
C GLN A 209 6.10 6.56 -0.41
N GLY A 210 4.92 6.47 -1.04
CA GLY A 210 4.70 5.48 -2.07
C GLY A 210 3.49 5.77 -2.97
N PHE A 211 3.50 5.14 -4.15
CA PHE A 211 2.42 5.19 -5.12
C PHE A 211 1.87 3.79 -5.37
N PHE A 212 0.56 3.67 -5.27
CA PHE A 212 -0.21 2.49 -5.64
C PHE A 212 -1.05 2.80 -6.88
N PRO A 213 -0.49 2.64 -8.11
CA PRO A 213 -1.20 2.90 -9.35
C PRO A 213 -2.30 1.87 -9.57
N ILE A 214 -3.50 2.35 -9.87
CA ILE A 214 -4.64 1.52 -10.27
C ILE A 214 -4.69 1.51 -11.79
N PHE A 215 -4.51 0.35 -12.37
CA PHE A 215 -4.56 0.12 -13.83
C PHE A 215 -5.94 -0.36 -14.25
N ARG A 216 -6.30 -0.06 -15.49
CA ARG A 216 -7.43 -0.72 -16.15
C ARG A 216 -6.86 -1.94 -16.89
N GLN A 217 -7.02 -3.11 -16.32
CA GLN A 217 -6.52 -4.37 -16.85
C GLN A 217 -7.67 -5.21 -17.40
N GLU A 218 -7.42 -5.92 -18.50
CA GLU A 218 -8.35 -6.90 -19.07
C GLU A 218 -8.30 -8.21 -18.28
N ASP A 219 -7.10 -8.65 -17.86
CA ASP A 219 -6.91 -9.80 -16.98
C ASP A 219 -6.23 -9.36 -15.66
N PRO A 220 -6.96 -9.38 -14.55
CA PRO A 220 -6.43 -8.95 -13.24
C PRO A 220 -5.34 -9.87 -12.69
N ARG A 221 -5.17 -11.09 -13.25
CA ARG A 221 -4.11 -12.03 -12.84
C ARG A 221 -2.74 -11.66 -13.42
N LEU A 222 -2.70 -10.80 -14.41
CA LEU A 222 -1.45 -10.32 -14.98
C LEU A 222 -0.94 -9.11 -14.19
N ALA A 223 0.37 -9.02 -14.05
CA ALA A 223 1.00 -7.80 -13.56
C ALA A 223 0.85 -6.66 -14.61
N PRO A 224 0.87 -5.38 -14.17
CA PRO A 224 0.78 -4.26 -15.09
C PRO A 224 1.85 -4.28 -16.18
N ALA A 225 1.55 -3.66 -17.32
CA ALA A 225 2.49 -3.57 -18.44
C ALA A 225 3.77 -2.84 -18.03
N GLN A 226 4.93 -3.38 -18.39
CA GLN A 226 6.23 -2.80 -18.07
C GLN A 226 6.37 -1.37 -18.60
N ALA A 227 5.80 -1.08 -19.76
CA ALA A 227 5.82 0.26 -20.36
C ALA A 227 5.16 1.32 -19.47
N ASP A 228 4.02 0.98 -18.84
CA ASP A 228 3.33 1.86 -17.92
C ASP A 228 4.14 2.08 -16.63
N LEU A 229 4.74 1.03 -16.09
CA LEU A 229 5.56 1.12 -14.88
C LEU A 229 6.81 1.97 -15.12
N LEU A 230 7.48 1.81 -16.26
CA LEU A 230 8.60 2.65 -16.67
C LEU A 230 8.18 4.11 -16.90
N ALA A 231 6.97 4.35 -17.42
CA ALA A 231 6.43 5.69 -17.56
C ALA A 231 6.17 6.34 -16.18
N ILE A 232 5.58 5.61 -15.24
CA ILE A 232 5.40 6.05 -13.84
C ILE A 232 6.75 6.38 -13.21
N GLN A 233 7.75 5.50 -13.35
CA GLN A 233 9.07 5.71 -12.77
C GLN A 233 9.73 6.99 -13.31
N ARG A 234 9.62 7.25 -14.62
CA ARG A 234 10.14 8.47 -15.25
C ARG A 234 9.45 9.72 -14.70
N GLU A 235 8.11 9.67 -14.59
CA GLU A 235 7.33 10.78 -14.04
C GLU A 235 7.65 11.05 -12.56
N LEU A 236 7.80 10.03 -11.74
CA LEU A 236 8.19 10.16 -10.34
C LEU A 236 9.58 10.77 -10.21
N LYS A 237 10.57 10.27 -10.97
CA LYS A 237 11.94 10.81 -10.99
C LYS A 237 11.98 12.27 -11.44
N SER A 238 11.23 12.64 -12.48
CA SER A 238 11.17 14.02 -12.99
C SER A 238 10.61 15.01 -11.95
N ARG A 239 9.89 14.50 -10.95
CA ARG A 239 9.30 15.27 -9.84
C ARG A 239 10.16 15.20 -8.56
N GLY A 240 11.38 14.70 -8.63
CA GLY A 240 12.33 14.66 -7.52
C GLY A 240 12.08 13.55 -6.49
N VAL A 241 11.29 12.54 -6.85
CA VAL A 241 11.08 11.37 -5.96
C VAL A 241 12.36 10.55 -5.89
N GLY A 242 12.82 10.28 -4.67
CA GLY A 242 14.08 9.58 -4.39
C GLY A 242 13.97 8.05 -4.53
N PRO A 243 15.10 7.33 -4.39
CA PRO A 243 15.17 5.88 -4.60
C PRO A 243 14.47 5.04 -3.51
N GLU A 244 14.24 5.61 -2.33
CA GLU A 244 13.57 4.95 -1.19
C GLU A 244 12.04 4.94 -1.30
N TYR A 245 11.52 5.33 -2.46
CA TYR A 245 10.10 5.48 -2.71
C TYR A 245 9.47 4.16 -3.10
N ASP A 246 8.33 3.81 -2.48
CA ASP A 246 7.63 2.57 -2.81
C ASP A 246 6.75 2.72 -4.06
N LEU A 247 7.01 1.87 -5.07
CA LEU A 247 6.10 1.64 -6.18
C LEU A 247 5.42 0.29 -5.95
N VAL A 248 4.11 0.33 -5.69
CA VAL A 248 3.32 -0.82 -5.26
C VAL A 248 2.39 -1.26 -6.37
N VAL A 249 2.43 -2.51 -6.75
CA VAL A 249 1.52 -3.07 -7.76
C VAL A 249 0.78 -4.29 -7.21
N THR A 250 -0.40 -4.55 -7.78
CA THR A 250 -1.17 -5.75 -7.47
C THR A 250 -1.33 -6.62 -8.71
N ARG A 251 -1.49 -7.89 -8.46
CA ARG A 251 -2.10 -8.85 -9.38
C ARG A 251 -3.07 -9.72 -8.58
N GLN A 252 -4.04 -10.32 -9.24
CA GLN A 252 -4.91 -11.29 -8.59
C GLN A 252 -4.15 -12.61 -8.40
N ALA A 253 -4.21 -13.16 -7.19
CA ALA A 253 -3.64 -14.46 -6.88
C ALA A 253 -4.28 -15.56 -7.74
N ASP A 254 -3.48 -16.48 -8.21
CA ASP A 254 -3.99 -17.66 -8.89
C ASP A 254 -4.39 -18.71 -7.83
N LEU A 255 -5.70 -18.96 -7.75
CA LEU A 255 -6.27 -19.89 -6.79
C LEU A 255 -6.27 -21.35 -7.28
N ALA A 256 -5.77 -21.65 -8.48
CA ALA A 256 -5.69 -23.01 -8.98
C ALA A 256 -4.73 -23.88 -8.14
N PRO A 257 -5.05 -25.18 -7.93
CA PRO A 257 -4.22 -26.06 -7.07
C PRO A 257 -2.77 -26.21 -7.50
N ALA A 258 -2.48 -26.06 -8.79
CA ALA A 258 -1.13 -26.18 -9.36
C ALA A 258 -0.46 -24.82 -9.61
N ALA A 259 -1.13 -23.72 -9.24
CA ALA A 259 -0.62 -22.38 -9.51
C ALA A 259 0.67 -22.10 -8.75
N ARG A 260 1.67 -21.68 -9.48
CA ARG A 260 2.90 -21.11 -8.90
C ARG A 260 3.05 -19.69 -9.42
N PRO A 261 3.61 -18.77 -8.61
CA PRO A 261 3.92 -17.44 -9.07
C PRO A 261 4.80 -17.52 -10.33
N ARG A 262 4.46 -16.73 -11.35
CA ARG A 262 5.27 -16.69 -12.59
C ARG A 262 6.52 -15.88 -12.32
N ASP A 263 7.66 -16.56 -12.18
CA ASP A 263 8.95 -15.92 -11.94
C ASP A 263 9.39 -14.99 -13.07
N ALA A 264 8.95 -15.28 -14.31
CA ALA A 264 9.27 -14.48 -15.49
C ALA A 264 8.83 -13.01 -15.40
N ASP A 265 7.81 -12.70 -14.60
CA ASP A 265 7.33 -11.31 -14.43
C ASP A 265 8.15 -10.54 -13.39
N LEU A 266 8.80 -11.21 -12.45
CA LEU A 266 9.48 -10.56 -11.33
C LEU A 266 10.68 -9.70 -11.76
N GLY A 267 11.49 -10.21 -12.68
CA GLY A 267 12.61 -9.46 -13.24
C GLY A 267 12.16 -8.16 -13.91
N ARG A 268 11.12 -8.25 -14.74
CA ARG A 268 10.51 -7.12 -15.43
C ARG A 268 9.96 -6.06 -14.48
N LEU A 269 9.31 -6.48 -13.38
CA LEU A 269 8.77 -5.59 -12.36
C LEU A 269 9.91 -4.91 -11.58
N ALA A 270 10.95 -5.66 -11.21
CA ALA A 270 12.12 -5.12 -10.52
C ALA A 270 12.86 -4.09 -11.39
N GLU A 271 13.08 -4.37 -12.67
CA GLU A 271 13.68 -3.43 -13.64
C GLU A 271 12.84 -2.15 -13.79
N ALA A 272 11.52 -2.26 -13.68
CA ALA A 272 10.61 -1.13 -13.71
C ALA A 272 10.50 -0.41 -12.34
N GLY A 273 11.31 -0.78 -11.35
CA GLY A 273 11.39 -0.11 -10.05
C GLY A 273 10.25 -0.45 -9.09
N VAL A 274 9.53 -1.55 -9.31
CA VAL A 274 8.53 -2.03 -8.37
C VAL A 274 9.19 -2.50 -7.09
N THR A 275 8.75 -1.97 -5.94
CA THR A 275 9.28 -2.33 -4.62
C THR A 275 8.37 -3.29 -3.86
N TRP A 276 7.07 -3.29 -4.20
CA TRP A 276 6.07 -4.18 -3.63
C TRP A 276 5.18 -4.81 -4.70
N LEU A 277 5.04 -6.13 -4.65
CA LEU A 277 4.03 -6.87 -5.40
C LEU A 277 3.03 -7.46 -4.41
N LEU A 278 1.75 -7.12 -4.57
CA LEU A 278 0.67 -7.62 -3.73
C LEU A 278 -0.15 -8.66 -4.50
N ASP A 279 -0.19 -9.88 -3.98
CA ASP A 279 -1.06 -10.95 -4.49
C ASP A 279 -2.46 -10.78 -3.88
N GLY A 280 -3.42 -10.36 -4.70
CA GLY A 280 -4.80 -10.05 -4.30
C GLY A 280 -5.70 -11.28 -4.30
N ILE A 281 -6.38 -11.52 -3.19
CA ILE A 281 -7.50 -12.47 -3.15
C ILE A 281 -8.70 -11.82 -3.84
N PRO A 282 -9.41 -12.52 -4.74
CA PRO A 282 -10.61 -11.98 -5.38
C PRO A 282 -11.69 -11.60 -4.36
N PRO A 283 -12.49 -10.54 -4.64
CA PRO A 283 -13.57 -10.12 -3.74
C PRO A 283 -14.80 -11.03 -3.81
N GLU A 284 -14.91 -11.87 -4.84
CA GLU A 284 -15.97 -12.87 -4.98
C GLU A 284 -15.80 -14.00 -3.95
N PRO A 285 -16.86 -14.74 -3.62
CA PRO A 285 -16.73 -15.89 -2.74
C PRO A 285 -15.73 -16.92 -3.29
N VAL A 286 -14.76 -17.28 -2.47
CA VAL A 286 -13.75 -18.30 -2.78
C VAL A 286 -13.78 -19.40 -1.72
N GLU A 287 -13.31 -20.58 -2.06
CA GLU A 287 -13.22 -21.67 -1.09
C GLU A 287 -12.20 -21.33 0.02
N PRO A 288 -12.56 -21.53 1.29
CA PRO A 288 -11.64 -21.21 2.40
C PRO A 288 -10.28 -21.87 2.26
N GLY A 289 -10.22 -23.10 1.78
CA GLY A 289 -8.98 -23.87 1.57
C GLY A 289 -8.07 -23.26 0.50
N ASP A 290 -8.59 -22.52 -0.45
CA ASP A 290 -7.80 -21.87 -1.51
C ASP A 290 -7.02 -20.69 -0.95
N VAL A 291 -7.64 -19.88 -0.08
CA VAL A 291 -6.95 -18.78 0.61
C VAL A 291 -5.83 -19.31 1.50
N ASP A 292 -6.11 -20.36 2.30
CA ASP A 292 -5.10 -21.00 3.15
C ASP A 292 -3.91 -21.52 2.33
N ARG A 293 -4.19 -22.10 1.17
CA ARG A 293 -3.14 -22.61 0.29
C ARG A 293 -2.26 -21.47 -0.24
N VAL A 294 -2.85 -20.39 -0.76
CA VAL A 294 -2.08 -19.23 -1.24
C VAL A 294 -1.20 -18.66 -0.13
N VAL A 295 -1.75 -18.48 1.07
CA VAL A 295 -1.02 -17.97 2.22
C VAL A 295 0.19 -18.88 2.55
N ARG A 296 -0.02 -20.21 2.63
CA ARG A 296 1.01 -21.19 3.01
C ARG A 296 2.03 -21.46 1.92
N LEU A 297 1.70 -21.27 0.65
CA LEU A 297 2.68 -21.37 -0.44
C LEU A 297 3.81 -20.36 -0.29
N GLY A 298 3.55 -19.27 0.42
CA GLY A 298 4.51 -18.19 0.60
C GLY A 298 4.71 -17.34 -0.67
N PRO A 299 5.54 -16.32 -0.58
CA PRO A 299 5.85 -15.45 -1.71
C PRO A 299 6.61 -16.19 -2.82
N PRO A 300 6.67 -15.63 -4.05
CA PRO A 300 7.54 -16.13 -5.12
C PRO A 300 8.98 -16.34 -4.62
N ARG A 301 9.63 -17.40 -5.11
CA ARG A 301 11.04 -17.65 -4.76
C ARG A 301 11.91 -16.52 -5.31
N ARG A 302 12.74 -15.99 -4.46
CA ARG A 302 13.70 -14.90 -4.74
C ARG A 302 14.92 -15.43 -5.46
#